data_05375e68bafa5ac5cf0cf6a34a331abd
#
_entry.id   05375e68bafa5ac5cf0cf6a34a331abd
#
_cell.length_a   1.000
_cell.length_b   1.000
_cell.length_c   1.000
_cell.angle_alpha   90.00
_cell.angle_beta   90.00
_cell.angle_gamma   90.00
#
_symmetry.space_group_name_H-M   'P 1'
#
loop_
_entity.id
_entity.type
_entity.pdbx_description
1 polymer ?
#
loop_
_entity_poly.entity_id
_entity_poly.type
_entity_poly.pdbx_seq_one_letter_code
_entity_poly.pdbx_strand_id
1 'polypeptide(L)'
;MASRLPQAAGLIALAALLAAGCSRTPPAPEAGARVAPATYATPPAAARYWNSATIYFLLTDRFANGDPTNDGALGRKKDGARFRNFEGGDLKGLTEKVNAGYFDSLGVDAIWLTPFVEQVHGAVDEGTGKTYGYHGYWARDWTAVDPALGTKDDLRAFIEAAHAHRIRVLMDAVINHPGPVTPEDPSWGDAWMRTTPQCTYKDYATATDCTLVPTLPDVRTESDAPVELPEMLVAKWTAEGRLEAEKASLDAFFQRTGHPRAPRYYFIKWITDWVREFGIDGYRIDTAKHFEEDVALELRHEADRALADWRAAHPGKALDSLPFYIVGEVYGYGLGAGRSYDFGDRKVDYFAHGYDALINFDFKWQARDSLGARYAAYAASLTSGPLQGVAVLNYVSSHDDGGPLDKDRTDPLGTGTKLLLAPGGAQIYYGDETARPLTIPGANGDANLRSPMNWNDLARGARAPVVLAHWRKLGMFRKAHPAVGAGAHRELQAAPLVFARTLDSDTVIVALDLEPGAKAIPVGGLFPDGTALVDAYTGTVTKVQGGKAVLTTPATLVLLATP
;
A
#
# COMPACT_ATOMS: atom_id res chain seq x y z
N MET A 1 -81.52 22.36 -23.65
CA MET A 1 -82.81 21.62 -23.70
C MET A 1 -82.56 20.28 -23.06
N ALA A 2 -82.99 20.16 -21.86
CA ALA A 2 -84.11 19.35 -21.34
C ALA A 2 -83.82 17.85 -21.58
N SER A 3 -83.85 17.03 -20.66
CA SER A 3 -84.38 16.74 -19.34
C SER A 3 -84.60 15.22 -19.20
N ARG A 4 -84.37 14.75 -18.03
CA ARG A 4 -85.12 13.82 -17.21
C ARG A 4 -84.56 12.40 -16.98
N LEU A 5 -84.27 12.17 -15.71
CA LEU A 5 -84.48 10.92 -14.99
C LEU A 5 -85.95 10.50 -14.96
N PRO A 6 -86.32 9.21 -14.72
CA PRO A 6 -86.45 8.74 -13.34
C PRO A 6 -86.20 7.18 -13.11
N GLN A 7 -85.87 6.87 -11.83
CA GLN A 7 -86.42 5.91 -10.87
C GLN A 7 -86.57 4.39 -11.24
N ALA A 8 -85.82 3.56 -10.56
CA ALA A 8 -86.13 2.63 -9.49
C ALA A 8 -87.04 1.42 -9.78
N ALA A 9 -86.49 0.25 -9.47
CA ALA A 9 -87.16 -0.80 -8.71
C ALA A 9 -86.19 -1.99 -8.46
N GLY A 10 -86.11 -2.48 -7.24
CA GLY A 10 -85.27 -3.53 -6.79
C GLY A 10 -85.79 -4.95 -7.07
N LEU A 11 -84.90 -5.91 -6.99
CA LEU A 11 -85.26 -7.29 -6.76
C LEU A 11 -84.08 -7.99 -6.10
N ILE A 12 -84.37 -8.62 -4.97
CA ILE A 12 -83.48 -9.46 -4.16
C ILE A 12 -83.30 -10.78 -4.88
N ALA A 13 -82.03 -11.19 -5.09
CA ALA A 13 -81.73 -12.58 -5.43
C ALA A 13 -80.50 -13.06 -4.64
N LEU A 14 -80.72 -14.08 -3.86
CA LEU A 14 -79.81 -14.86 -3.06
C LEU A 14 -78.84 -15.58 -4.00
N ALA A 15 -77.52 -15.39 -3.82
CA ALA A 15 -76.54 -16.14 -4.55
C ALA A 15 -75.46 -16.71 -3.60
N ALA A 16 -75.26 -17.99 -3.73
CA ALA A 16 -74.41 -18.85 -2.91
C ALA A 16 -72.93 -18.44 -2.95
N LEU A 17 -72.27 -18.50 -1.75
CA LEU A 17 -70.83 -18.40 -1.62
C LEU A 17 -70.17 -19.65 -2.19
N LEU A 18 -69.41 -19.48 -3.28
CA LEU A 18 -68.35 -20.39 -3.69
C LEU A 18 -67.01 -19.74 -3.24
N ALA A 19 -66.38 -20.34 -2.21
CA ALA A 19 -65.06 -19.97 -1.75
C ALA A 19 -64.02 -20.48 -2.77
N ALA A 20 -63.54 -19.65 -3.66
CA ALA A 20 -62.34 -19.88 -4.42
C ALA A 20 -61.15 -19.43 -3.57
N GLY A 21 -60.44 -20.38 -2.99
CA GLY A 21 -59.15 -20.13 -2.31
C GLY A 21 -58.07 -19.70 -3.32
N CYS A 22 -57.83 -18.42 -3.43
CA CYS A 22 -56.61 -17.90 -4.04
C CYS A 22 -55.45 -18.13 -3.05
N SER A 23 -54.67 -19.17 -3.27
CA SER A 23 -53.35 -19.30 -2.68
C SER A 23 -52.45 -18.18 -3.21
N ARG A 24 -52.34 -17.09 -2.46
CA ARG A 24 -51.27 -16.11 -2.69
C ARG A 24 -49.96 -16.76 -2.29
N THR A 25 -49.13 -17.08 -3.25
CA THR A 25 -47.68 -17.32 -3.05
C THR A 25 -47.15 -16.06 -2.36
N PRO A 26 -46.42 -16.17 -1.22
CA PRO A 26 -45.78 -14.98 -0.66
C PRO A 26 -44.79 -14.43 -1.69
N PRO A 27 -44.67 -13.10 -1.80
CA PRO A 27 -43.63 -12.53 -2.65
C PRO A 27 -42.27 -13.05 -2.20
N ALA A 28 -41.40 -13.37 -3.15
CA ALA A 28 -40.01 -13.68 -2.87
C ALA A 28 -39.45 -12.54 -2.00
N PRO A 29 -38.59 -12.84 -1.00
CA PRO A 29 -37.96 -11.80 -0.21
C PRO A 29 -37.25 -10.85 -1.17
N GLU A 30 -37.63 -9.56 -1.12
CA GLU A 30 -36.86 -8.51 -1.78
C GLU A 30 -35.41 -8.70 -1.34
N ALA A 31 -34.48 -8.75 -2.30
CA ALA A 31 -33.05 -8.74 -2.04
C ALA A 31 -32.82 -7.57 -1.06
N GLY A 32 -32.38 -7.90 0.16
CA GLY A 32 -32.24 -6.93 1.22
C GLY A 32 -31.40 -5.76 0.71
N ALA A 33 -31.95 -4.56 0.81
CA ALA A 33 -31.21 -3.35 0.49
C ALA A 33 -29.89 -3.42 1.28
N ARG A 34 -28.74 -3.33 0.58
CA ARG A 34 -27.42 -3.23 1.23
C ARG A 34 -27.52 -2.10 2.26
N VAL A 35 -27.35 -2.43 3.54
CA VAL A 35 -27.10 -1.42 4.55
C VAL A 35 -25.76 -0.81 4.18
N ALA A 36 -25.74 0.45 3.77
CA ALA A 36 -24.49 1.13 3.48
C ALA A 36 -23.56 0.97 4.69
N PRO A 37 -22.35 0.43 4.52
CA PRO A 37 -21.42 0.27 5.61
C PRO A 37 -21.15 1.64 6.24
N ALA A 38 -20.95 1.67 7.57
CA ALA A 38 -20.61 2.91 8.27
C ALA A 38 -19.29 3.44 7.70
N THR A 39 -19.20 4.74 7.41
CA THR A 39 -17.97 5.35 6.89
C THR A 39 -16.83 5.20 7.90
N TYR A 40 -15.63 4.95 7.38
CA TYR A 40 -14.41 4.85 8.18
C TYR A 40 -13.83 6.24 8.49
N ALA A 41 -13.14 6.35 9.62
CA ALA A 41 -12.32 7.52 9.95
C ALA A 41 -11.01 7.07 10.62
N THR A 42 -9.89 7.44 10.03
CA THR A 42 -8.56 7.15 10.60
C THR A 42 -8.41 7.79 11.97
N PRO A 43 -8.04 7.04 13.02
CA PRO A 43 -7.75 7.64 14.31
C PRO A 43 -6.60 8.66 14.24
N PRO A 44 -6.70 9.83 14.92
CA PRO A 44 -5.69 10.90 14.81
C PRO A 44 -4.25 10.44 15.13
N ALA A 45 -4.08 9.54 16.09
CA ALA A 45 -2.77 8.98 16.44
C ALA A 45 -2.19 8.14 15.28
N ALA A 46 -3.04 7.36 14.58
CA ALA A 46 -2.62 6.59 13.42
C ALA A 46 -2.25 7.50 12.25
N ALA A 47 -3.04 8.53 11.96
CA ALA A 47 -2.72 9.51 10.91
C ALA A 47 -1.37 10.21 11.16
N ARG A 48 -1.09 10.62 12.41
CA ARG A 48 0.20 11.22 12.80
C ARG A 48 1.36 10.23 12.61
N TYR A 49 1.18 9.00 13.09
CA TYR A 49 2.20 7.95 12.94
C TYR A 49 2.53 7.70 11.48
N TRP A 50 1.53 7.46 10.63
CA TRP A 50 1.76 7.12 9.23
C TRP A 50 2.26 8.32 8.39
N ASN A 51 1.93 9.56 8.75
CA ASN A 51 2.57 10.74 8.15
C ASN A 51 4.04 10.91 8.56
N SER A 52 4.46 10.40 9.73
CA SER A 52 5.87 10.41 10.13
C SER A 52 6.65 9.19 9.66
N ALA A 53 5.97 8.10 9.30
CA ALA A 53 6.58 6.81 9.02
C ALA A 53 7.43 6.78 7.75
N THR A 54 8.45 5.92 7.78
CA THR A 54 9.23 5.50 6.62
C THR A 54 8.86 4.06 6.28
N ILE A 55 8.28 3.84 5.10
CA ILE A 55 7.91 2.52 4.58
C ILE A 55 8.95 2.09 3.55
N TYR A 56 9.56 0.93 3.74
CA TYR A 56 10.48 0.35 2.78
C TYR A 56 9.74 -0.65 1.88
N PHE A 57 9.60 -0.32 0.60
CA PHE A 57 8.94 -1.16 -0.39
C PHE A 57 9.94 -1.97 -1.19
N LEU A 58 9.72 -3.28 -1.30
CA LEU A 58 10.60 -4.18 -2.02
C LEU A 58 9.83 -5.25 -2.82
N LEU A 59 10.46 -5.73 -3.90
CA LEU A 59 10.09 -6.97 -4.56
C LEU A 59 10.85 -8.12 -3.88
N THR A 60 10.12 -9.06 -3.28
CA THR A 60 10.72 -10.17 -2.53
C THR A 60 11.71 -10.95 -3.39
N ASP A 61 11.29 -11.33 -4.61
CA ASP A 61 12.12 -12.06 -5.59
C ASP A 61 13.42 -11.33 -5.99
N ARG A 62 13.49 -9.99 -5.77
CA ARG A 62 14.63 -9.16 -6.22
C ARG A 62 15.54 -8.71 -5.11
N PHE A 63 15.16 -8.92 -3.86
CA PHE A 63 15.85 -8.28 -2.74
C PHE A 63 17.07 -9.07 -2.25
N ALA A 64 16.86 -10.28 -1.77
CA ALA A 64 17.96 -11.14 -1.29
C ALA A 64 17.57 -12.61 -1.40
N ASN A 65 18.47 -13.45 -1.90
CA ASN A 65 18.32 -14.91 -1.96
C ASN A 65 18.97 -15.54 -0.72
N GLY A 66 18.16 -16.17 0.12
CA GLY A 66 18.60 -16.89 1.33
C GLY A 66 18.51 -18.40 1.17
N ASP A 67 17.79 -18.89 0.15
CA ASP A 67 17.63 -20.30 -0.14
C ASP A 67 17.67 -20.63 -1.64
N PRO A 68 18.85 -20.81 -2.23
CA PRO A 68 18.97 -21.12 -3.66
C PRO A 68 18.26 -22.41 -4.09
N THR A 69 17.81 -23.25 -3.16
CA THR A 69 17.15 -24.53 -3.48
C THR A 69 15.71 -24.33 -3.97
N ASN A 70 15.09 -23.18 -3.68
CA ASN A 70 13.74 -22.85 -4.10
C ASN A 70 13.65 -22.10 -5.44
N ASP A 71 14.77 -21.61 -6.01
CA ASP A 71 14.83 -20.79 -7.24
C ASP A 71 14.10 -21.39 -8.44
N GLY A 72 13.99 -22.70 -8.50
CA GLY A 72 13.32 -23.44 -9.59
C GLY A 72 11.95 -24.00 -9.22
N ALA A 73 11.34 -23.53 -8.16
CA ALA A 73 10.06 -24.03 -7.68
C ALA A 73 8.97 -24.01 -8.76
N LEU A 74 8.04 -24.96 -8.69
CA LEU A 74 6.94 -25.15 -9.65
C LEU A 74 7.41 -25.41 -11.10
N GLY A 75 8.69 -25.80 -11.31
CA GLY A 75 9.25 -26.05 -12.63
C GLY A 75 9.35 -24.82 -13.54
N ARG A 76 9.27 -23.62 -12.98
CA ARG A 76 9.42 -22.36 -13.71
C ARG A 76 10.78 -22.27 -14.38
N LYS A 77 10.77 -21.89 -15.67
CA LYS A 77 11.99 -21.80 -16.48
C LYS A 77 12.61 -20.41 -16.38
N LYS A 78 13.92 -20.32 -16.62
CA LYS A 78 14.65 -19.05 -16.76
C LYS A 78 14.79 -18.68 -18.25
N ASP A 79 13.71 -18.78 -19.02
CA ASP A 79 13.65 -18.52 -20.47
C ASP A 79 12.82 -17.28 -20.83
N GLY A 80 12.45 -16.48 -19.85
CA GLY A 80 11.80 -15.19 -20.02
C GLY A 80 12.77 -14.10 -20.47
N ALA A 81 12.22 -12.95 -20.85
CA ALA A 81 13.02 -11.78 -21.17
C ALA A 81 13.83 -11.29 -19.95
N ARG A 82 14.76 -10.38 -20.19
CA ARG A 82 15.66 -9.90 -19.13
C ARG A 82 14.89 -9.29 -17.96
N PHE A 83 15.13 -9.79 -16.74
CA PHE A 83 14.45 -9.45 -15.49
C PHE A 83 12.94 -9.73 -15.50
N ARG A 84 12.49 -10.70 -16.32
CA ARG A 84 11.12 -11.20 -16.37
C ARG A 84 10.99 -12.65 -15.92
N ASN A 85 12.03 -13.18 -15.28
CA ASN A 85 12.06 -14.47 -14.61
C ASN A 85 12.03 -14.28 -13.10
N PHE A 86 11.84 -15.35 -12.34
CA PHE A 86 12.23 -15.38 -10.93
C PHE A 86 13.76 -15.32 -10.83
N GLU A 87 14.30 -14.43 -9.99
CA GLU A 87 15.73 -14.22 -9.78
C GLU A 87 16.22 -14.77 -8.44
N GLY A 88 15.31 -15.33 -7.61
CA GLY A 88 15.62 -16.13 -6.45
C GLY A 88 15.64 -15.38 -5.11
N GLY A 89 15.24 -14.13 -5.06
CA GLY A 89 15.01 -13.48 -3.77
C GLY A 89 13.85 -14.12 -3.02
N ASP A 90 13.95 -14.27 -1.69
CA ASP A 90 13.03 -15.03 -0.86
C ASP A 90 12.85 -14.46 0.55
N LEU A 91 11.89 -15.03 1.30
CA LEU A 91 11.58 -14.62 2.68
C LEU A 91 12.74 -14.88 3.65
N LYS A 92 13.56 -15.91 3.40
CA LYS A 92 14.72 -16.23 4.22
C LYS A 92 15.82 -15.18 4.05
N GLY A 93 16.14 -14.81 2.80
CA GLY A 93 17.11 -13.75 2.52
C GLY A 93 16.65 -12.39 3.05
N LEU A 94 15.33 -12.11 2.98
CA LEU A 94 14.74 -10.92 3.60
C LEU A 94 14.90 -10.95 5.13
N THR A 95 14.63 -12.10 5.77
CA THR A 95 14.81 -12.30 7.23
C THR A 95 16.24 -12.05 7.66
N GLU A 96 17.21 -12.52 6.88
CA GLU A 96 18.63 -12.27 7.14
C GLU A 96 18.97 -10.77 7.12
N LYS A 97 18.37 -9.98 6.21
CA LYS A 97 18.59 -8.53 6.15
C LYS A 97 17.94 -7.79 7.30
N VAL A 98 16.76 -8.25 7.76
CA VAL A 98 16.14 -7.73 8.99
C VAL A 98 17.06 -7.98 10.19
N ASN A 99 17.47 -9.22 10.41
CA ASN A 99 18.33 -9.60 11.54
C ASN A 99 19.70 -8.91 11.50
N ALA A 100 20.19 -8.54 10.32
CA ALA A 100 21.43 -7.76 10.17
C ALA A 100 21.26 -6.25 10.49
N GLY A 101 20.06 -5.78 10.86
CA GLY A 101 19.77 -4.39 11.19
C GLY A 101 19.80 -3.45 9.98
N TYR A 102 19.63 -3.98 8.76
CA TYR A 102 19.66 -3.15 7.56
C TYR A 102 18.59 -2.06 7.59
N PHE A 103 17.36 -2.45 7.90
CA PHE A 103 16.20 -1.57 7.95
C PHE A 103 16.21 -0.63 9.16
N ASP A 104 16.68 -1.12 10.32
CA ASP A 104 16.85 -0.27 11.52
C ASP A 104 17.74 0.92 11.22
N SER A 105 18.87 0.66 10.56
CA SER A 105 19.87 1.68 10.24
C SER A 105 19.36 2.74 9.24
N LEU A 106 18.30 2.44 8.50
CA LEU A 106 17.60 3.35 7.59
C LEU A 106 16.43 4.09 8.25
N GLY A 107 16.12 3.78 9.52
CA GLY A 107 14.99 4.36 10.22
C GLY A 107 13.63 3.87 9.70
N VAL A 108 13.57 2.65 9.14
CA VAL A 108 12.34 2.05 8.62
C VAL A 108 11.36 1.75 9.73
N ASP A 109 10.09 2.05 9.52
CA ASP A 109 8.97 1.78 10.43
C ASP A 109 8.10 0.62 9.95
N ALA A 110 8.05 0.40 8.64
CA ALA A 110 7.32 -0.72 8.06
C ALA A 110 8.02 -1.23 6.77
N ILE A 111 7.94 -2.53 6.54
CA ILE A 111 8.34 -3.17 5.29
C ILE A 111 7.07 -3.54 4.52
N TRP A 112 6.93 -3.03 3.31
CA TRP A 112 5.92 -3.45 2.34
C TRP A 112 6.60 -4.35 1.31
N LEU A 113 6.16 -5.61 1.24
CA LEU A 113 6.63 -6.58 0.25
C LEU A 113 5.54 -6.85 -0.79
N THR A 114 5.96 -7.10 -2.04
CA THR A 114 5.06 -7.55 -3.10
C THR A 114 4.30 -8.81 -2.68
N PRO A 115 3.15 -9.14 -3.30
CA PRO A 115 2.36 -10.30 -2.91
C PRO A 115 3.20 -11.57 -2.88
N PHE A 116 3.12 -12.29 -1.78
CA PHE A 116 3.89 -13.52 -1.56
C PHE A 116 3.07 -14.79 -1.79
N VAL A 117 1.78 -14.64 -2.15
CA VAL A 117 0.90 -15.77 -2.45
C VAL A 117 1.31 -16.46 -3.74
N GLU A 118 0.87 -17.72 -3.93
CA GLU A 118 1.25 -18.53 -5.08
C GLU A 118 0.83 -17.87 -6.39
N GLN A 119 1.79 -17.70 -7.28
CA GLN A 119 1.63 -17.07 -8.59
C GLN A 119 1.38 -18.12 -9.68
N VAL A 120 0.87 -17.68 -10.83
CA VAL A 120 0.73 -18.54 -12.00
C VAL A 120 2.02 -19.28 -12.32
N HIS A 121 1.89 -20.52 -12.80
CA HIS A 121 3.04 -21.38 -13.11
C HIS A 121 3.59 -21.10 -14.52
N GLY A 122 2.72 -20.73 -15.45
CA GLY A 122 3.08 -20.39 -16.81
C GLY A 122 3.63 -18.97 -16.96
N ALA A 123 3.83 -18.58 -18.20
CA ALA A 123 4.31 -17.25 -18.58
C ALA A 123 3.55 -16.71 -19.76
N VAL A 124 3.41 -15.39 -19.86
CA VAL A 124 2.79 -14.69 -20.99
C VAL A 124 3.74 -13.61 -21.53
N ASP A 125 3.48 -13.17 -22.77
CA ASP A 125 4.13 -12.00 -23.37
C ASP A 125 3.11 -10.86 -23.47
N GLU A 126 3.33 -9.81 -22.70
CA GLU A 126 2.51 -8.60 -22.70
C GLU A 126 3.06 -7.51 -23.66
N GLY A 127 3.81 -7.90 -24.69
CA GLY A 127 4.45 -6.99 -25.64
C GLY A 127 5.83 -6.48 -25.22
N THR A 128 6.34 -6.94 -24.08
CA THR A 128 7.67 -6.59 -23.56
C THR A 128 8.58 -7.81 -23.41
N GLY A 129 8.13 -8.97 -23.86
CA GLY A 129 8.79 -10.26 -23.80
C GLY A 129 8.17 -11.20 -22.78
N LYS A 130 8.47 -12.50 -22.94
CA LYS A 130 7.97 -13.57 -22.08
C LYS A 130 8.24 -13.27 -20.61
N THR A 131 7.18 -13.23 -19.80
CA THR A 131 7.16 -12.80 -18.41
C THR A 131 6.54 -13.87 -17.52
N TYR A 132 7.17 -14.19 -16.39
CA TYR A 132 6.63 -14.99 -15.29
C TYR A 132 6.09 -14.09 -14.17
N GLY A 133 5.30 -14.64 -13.23
CA GLY A 133 4.66 -13.91 -12.13
C GLY A 133 5.60 -13.49 -10.99
N TYR A 134 6.89 -13.28 -11.22
CA TYR A 134 7.91 -12.98 -10.22
C TYR A 134 7.62 -11.74 -9.36
N HIS A 135 6.82 -10.83 -9.90
CA HIS A 135 6.45 -9.58 -9.25
C HIS A 135 5.34 -9.73 -8.19
N GLY A 136 4.65 -10.88 -8.16
CA GLY A 136 3.63 -11.16 -7.17
C GLY A 136 2.19 -10.77 -7.54
N TYR A 137 1.97 -10.06 -8.65
CA TYR A 137 0.64 -9.55 -9.02
C TYR A 137 -0.16 -10.50 -9.93
N TRP A 138 0.33 -11.71 -10.18
CA TRP A 138 -0.35 -12.72 -10.97
C TRP A 138 -0.73 -13.92 -10.10
N ALA A 139 -1.49 -13.65 -9.04
CA ALA A 139 -1.87 -14.67 -8.07
C ALA A 139 -2.73 -15.76 -8.70
N ARG A 140 -2.48 -17.01 -8.28
CA ARG A 140 -3.22 -18.21 -8.62
C ARG A 140 -3.96 -18.78 -7.41
N ASP A 141 -3.32 -18.77 -6.24
CA ASP A 141 -3.89 -19.25 -4.99
C ASP A 141 -3.53 -18.31 -3.83
N TRP A 142 -4.51 -17.60 -3.30
CA TRP A 142 -4.35 -16.66 -2.19
C TRP A 142 -4.13 -17.33 -0.84
N THR A 143 -4.25 -18.68 -0.76
CA THR A 143 -4.19 -19.45 0.49
C THR A 143 -2.83 -20.11 0.73
N ALA A 144 -1.91 -20.00 -0.22
CA ALA A 144 -0.58 -20.61 -0.16
C ALA A 144 0.50 -19.56 -0.39
N VAL A 145 1.67 -19.71 0.25
CA VAL A 145 2.89 -18.95 -0.08
C VAL A 145 3.46 -19.51 -1.38
N ASP A 146 3.96 -18.65 -2.27
CA ASP A 146 4.67 -19.10 -3.47
C ASP A 146 5.95 -19.84 -3.07
N PRO A 147 6.13 -21.10 -3.46
CA PRO A 147 7.28 -21.89 -3.01
C PRO A 147 8.64 -21.35 -3.52
N ALA A 148 8.65 -20.48 -4.54
CA ALA A 148 9.87 -19.76 -4.93
C ALA A 148 10.25 -18.65 -3.93
N LEU A 149 9.30 -18.22 -3.10
CA LEU A 149 9.53 -17.21 -2.05
C LEU A 149 9.70 -17.84 -0.67
N GLY A 150 9.38 -19.13 -0.51
CA GLY A 150 9.52 -19.86 0.74
C GLY A 150 8.25 -20.58 1.20
N THR A 151 8.13 -20.78 2.49
CA THR A 151 7.05 -21.50 3.16
C THR A 151 6.27 -20.57 4.11
N LYS A 152 5.16 -21.05 4.67
CA LYS A 152 4.45 -20.36 5.77
C LYS A 152 5.34 -20.18 7.00
N ASP A 153 6.26 -21.11 7.28
CA ASP A 153 7.19 -20.99 8.40
C ASP A 153 8.26 -19.90 8.13
N ASP A 154 8.73 -19.76 6.88
CA ASP A 154 9.62 -18.66 6.50
C ASP A 154 8.91 -17.29 6.61
N LEU A 155 7.64 -17.20 6.21
CA LEU A 155 6.83 -15.99 6.39
C LEU A 155 6.67 -15.66 7.88
N ARG A 156 6.40 -16.65 8.72
CA ARG A 156 6.31 -16.48 10.20
C ARG A 156 7.63 -15.97 10.76
N ALA A 157 8.75 -16.60 10.38
CA ALA A 157 10.09 -16.21 10.83
C ALA A 157 10.42 -14.76 10.41
N PHE A 158 10.05 -14.37 9.18
CA PHE A 158 10.22 -13.00 8.71
C PHE A 158 9.41 -11.99 9.54
N ILE A 159 8.11 -12.25 9.76
CA ILE A 159 7.24 -11.33 10.52
C ILE A 159 7.72 -11.23 11.97
N GLU A 160 8.06 -12.36 12.61
CA GLU A 160 8.59 -12.35 13.98
C GLU A 160 9.92 -11.59 14.08
N ALA A 161 10.81 -11.72 13.10
CA ALA A 161 12.04 -10.94 13.04
C ALA A 161 11.75 -9.44 12.87
N ALA A 162 10.88 -9.05 11.94
CA ALA A 162 10.50 -7.66 11.74
C ALA A 162 9.90 -7.05 13.03
N HIS A 163 8.99 -7.77 13.69
CA HIS A 163 8.39 -7.32 14.95
C HIS A 163 9.42 -7.22 16.09
N ALA A 164 10.39 -8.13 16.17
CA ALA A 164 11.48 -8.04 17.15
C ALA A 164 12.32 -6.76 16.98
N HIS A 165 12.46 -6.29 15.74
CA HIS A 165 13.08 -5.01 15.38
C HIS A 165 12.10 -3.81 15.42
N ARG A 166 10.85 -4.03 15.90
CA ARG A 166 9.77 -3.02 15.95
C ARG A 166 9.43 -2.43 14.57
N ILE A 167 9.57 -3.22 13.54
CA ILE A 167 9.22 -2.92 12.15
C ILE A 167 7.91 -3.64 11.81
N ARG A 168 6.93 -2.93 11.29
CA ARG A 168 5.65 -3.50 10.82
C ARG A 168 5.80 -4.19 9.47
N VAL A 169 4.91 -5.11 9.20
CA VAL A 169 4.84 -5.80 7.90
C VAL A 169 3.54 -5.42 7.20
N LEU A 170 3.67 -4.91 5.97
CA LEU A 170 2.55 -4.60 5.10
C LEU A 170 2.52 -5.60 3.94
N MET A 171 1.40 -6.28 3.78
CA MET A 171 1.14 -7.17 2.64
C MET A 171 0.56 -6.36 1.49
N ASP A 172 0.96 -6.68 0.26
CA ASP A 172 0.28 -6.19 -0.93
C ASP A 172 -1.00 -7.01 -1.16
N ALA A 173 -2.16 -6.36 -1.16
CA ALA A 173 -3.46 -7.00 -1.29
C ALA A 173 -4.02 -6.79 -2.70
N VAL A 174 -3.99 -7.84 -3.51
CA VAL A 174 -4.54 -7.85 -4.87
C VAL A 174 -5.92 -8.49 -4.83
N ILE A 175 -6.97 -7.70 -5.07
CA ILE A 175 -8.37 -8.16 -5.09
C ILE A 175 -8.92 -8.11 -6.52
N ASN A 176 -8.48 -7.14 -7.30
CA ASN A 176 -9.05 -6.81 -8.59
C ASN A 176 -8.88 -7.91 -9.66
N HIS A 177 -7.80 -8.69 -9.61
CA HIS A 177 -7.47 -9.64 -10.67
C HIS A 177 -6.63 -10.81 -10.16
N PRO A 178 -6.79 -12.01 -10.75
CA PRO A 178 -5.82 -13.11 -10.66
C PRO A 178 -4.72 -12.93 -11.70
N GLY A 179 -3.82 -13.90 -11.79
CA GLY A 179 -2.88 -13.99 -12.89
C GLY A 179 -3.54 -14.31 -14.24
N PRO A 180 -2.81 -14.13 -15.36
CA PRO A 180 -3.28 -14.45 -16.68
C PRO A 180 -3.56 -15.95 -16.85
N VAL A 181 -4.45 -16.28 -17.80
CA VAL A 181 -4.68 -17.66 -18.21
C VAL A 181 -3.48 -18.14 -19.03
N THR A 182 -2.90 -19.27 -18.64
CA THR A 182 -1.81 -19.95 -19.35
C THR A 182 -2.18 -21.42 -19.60
N PRO A 183 -1.41 -22.19 -20.36
CA PRO A 183 -1.63 -23.64 -20.48
C PRO A 183 -1.60 -24.38 -19.13
N GLU A 184 -0.83 -23.88 -18.18
CA GLU A 184 -0.69 -24.42 -16.82
C GLU A 184 -1.72 -23.85 -15.83
N ASP A 185 -2.34 -22.71 -16.17
CA ASP A 185 -3.20 -21.94 -15.26
C ASP A 185 -4.54 -21.67 -15.95
N PRO A 186 -5.54 -22.56 -15.78
CA PRO A 186 -6.85 -22.42 -16.40
C PRO A 186 -7.66 -21.25 -15.84
N SER A 187 -8.63 -20.80 -16.62
CA SER A 187 -9.56 -19.74 -16.21
C SER A 187 -10.35 -20.12 -14.97
N TRP A 188 -10.68 -19.12 -14.16
CA TRP A 188 -11.58 -19.25 -12.99
C TRP A 188 -13.07 -19.36 -13.39
N GLY A 189 -13.40 -19.08 -14.68
CA GLY A 189 -14.76 -19.09 -15.21
C GLY A 189 -15.49 -17.74 -15.08
N ASP A 190 -16.49 -17.57 -15.95
CA ASP A 190 -17.20 -16.29 -16.15
C ASP A 190 -18.02 -15.82 -14.94
N ALA A 191 -18.37 -16.74 -14.03
CA ALA A 191 -19.05 -16.36 -12.79
C ALA A 191 -18.13 -15.60 -11.82
N TRP A 192 -16.82 -15.87 -11.89
CA TRP A 192 -15.79 -15.21 -11.06
C TRP A 192 -15.20 -13.98 -11.72
N MET A 193 -14.96 -14.06 -13.03
CA MET A 193 -14.10 -13.13 -13.76
C MET A 193 -14.77 -12.62 -15.02
N ARG A 194 -14.41 -11.41 -15.41
CA ARG A 194 -14.65 -10.90 -16.76
C ARG A 194 -13.34 -10.79 -17.51
N THR A 195 -13.38 -10.92 -18.82
CA THR A 195 -12.23 -10.73 -19.73
C THR A 195 -12.45 -9.55 -20.68
N THR A 196 -13.61 -8.93 -20.62
CA THR A 196 -14.05 -7.76 -21.40
C THR A 196 -15.10 -6.97 -20.61
N PRO A 197 -15.29 -5.65 -20.90
CA PRO A 197 -14.51 -4.80 -21.79
C PRO A 197 -13.15 -4.43 -21.20
N GLN A 198 -12.21 -3.93 -22.00
CA GLN A 198 -11.00 -3.30 -21.49
C GLN A 198 -11.30 -1.89 -20.99
N CYS A 199 -10.61 -1.45 -19.93
CA CYS A 199 -10.81 -0.15 -19.32
C CYS A 199 -10.53 1.00 -20.29
N THR A 200 -11.37 2.03 -20.25
CA THR A 200 -11.22 3.24 -21.06
C THR A 200 -11.09 4.51 -20.22
N TYR A 201 -11.29 4.43 -18.92
CA TYR A 201 -11.07 5.52 -17.94
C TYR A 201 -11.83 6.81 -18.22
N LYS A 202 -13.01 6.73 -18.82
CA LYS A 202 -13.85 7.90 -19.15
C LYS A 202 -14.71 8.35 -17.98
N ASP A 203 -15.10 7.40 -17.17
CA ASP A 203 -16.00 7.53 -16.03
C ASP A 203 -15.71 6.40 -15.03
N TYR A 204 -16.47 6.38 -13.93
CA TYR A 204 -16.31 5.37 -12.87
C TYR A 204 -16.51 3.96 -13.39
N ALA A 205 -17.61 3.66 -14.07
CA ALA A 205 -17.91 2.30 -14.54
C ALA A 205 -16.87 1.79 -15.54
N THR A 206 -16.33 2.67 -16.39
CA THR A 206 -15.26 2.29 -17.35
C THR A 206 -13.86 2.22 -16.73
N ALA A 207 -13.76 2.45 -15.42
CA ALA A 207 -12.56 2.25 -14.62
C ALA A 207 -12.69 1.06 -13.65
N THR A 208 -13.91 0.66 -13.23
CA THR A 208 -14.16 -0.41 -12.26
C THR A 208 -14.67 -1.70 -12.91
N ASP A 209 -15.57 -1.61 -13.90
CA ASP A 209 -16.20 -2.79 -14.51
C ASP A 209 -15.48 -3.26 -15.79
N CYS A 210 -14.16 -3.36 -15.76
CA CYS A 210 -13.34 -3.57 -16.94
C CYS A 210 -12.00 -4.23 -16.63
N THR A 211 -11.36 -4.83 -17.64
CA THR A 211 -10.02 -5.41 -17.51
C THR A 211 -8.94 -4.35 -17.71
N LEU A 212 -7.91 -4.34 -16.85
CA LEU A 212 -6.78 -3.39 -16.90
C LEU A 212 -5.99 -3.55 -18.20
N VAL A 213 -5.64 -4.78 -18.51
CA VAL A 213 -4.91 -5.18 -19.72
C VAL A 213 -5.57 -6.43 -20.33
N PRO A 214 -5.40 -6.70 -21.64
CA PRO A 214 -6.08 -7.79 -22.31
C PRO A 214 -5.81 -9.19 -21.73
N THR A 215 -4.66 -9.37 -21.08
CA THR A 215 -4.21 -10.67 -20.55
C THR A 215 -4.68 -10.92 -19.12
N LEU A 216 -5.12 -9.90 -18.38
CA LEU A 216 -5.56 -10.04 -16.98
C LEU A 216 -7.07 -10.08 -16.89
N PRO A 217 -7.66 -11.20 -16.42
CA PRO A 217 -9.07 -11.24 -16.06
C PRO A 217 -9.35 -10.32 -14.86
N ASP A 218 -10.53 -9.75 -14.82
CA ASP A 218 -10.99 -8.87 -13.75
C ASP A 218 -12.03 -9.59 -12.88
N VAL A 219 -11.88 -9.51 -11.56
CA VAL A 219 -12.79 -10.14 -10.58
C VAL A 219 -14.11 -9.39 -10.56
N ARG A 220 -15.23 -10.13 -10.62
CA ARG A 220 -16.57 -9.55 -10.49
C ARG A 220 -16.86 -9.11 -9.05
N THR A 221 -16.16 -8.08 -8.58
CA THR A 221 -16.28 -7.56 -7.20
C THR A 221 -17.65 -6.96 -6.95
N GLU A 222 -18.32 -6.46 -7.97
CA GLU A 222 -19.69 -5.91 -7.93
C GLU A 222 -20.75 -6.98 -7.68
N SER A 223 -20.46 -8.25 -7.99
CA SER A 223 -21.44 -9.33 -7.94
C SER A 223 -21.74 -9.78 -6.52
N ASP A 224 -23.04 -9.96 -6.21
CA ASP A 224 -23.55 -10.66 -5.04
C ASP A 224 -24.03 -12.10 -5.36
N ALA A 225 -23.91 -12.52 -6.63
CA ALA A 225 -24.31 -13.85 -7.05
C ALA A 225 -23.38 -14.90 -6.45
N PRO A 226 -23.94 -15.96 -5.81
CA PRO A 226 -23.12 -17.04 -5.29
C PRO A 226 -22.37 -17.77 -6.39
N VAL A 227 -21.12 -18.15 -6.10
CA VAL A 227 -20.25 -18.92 -6.98
C VAL A 227 -19.73 -20.17 -6.29
N GLU A 228 -19.50 -21.23 -7.09
CA GLU A 228 -18.77 -22.41 -6.65
C GLU A 228 -17.27 -22.15 -6.69
N LEU A 229 -16.49 -22.89 -5.90
CA LEU A 229 -15.02 -22.79 -5.93
C LEU A 229 -14.48 -23.13 -7.33
N PRO A 230 -13.48 -22.39 -7.81
CA PRO A 230 -12.84 -22.70 -9.09
C PRO A 230 -12.30 -24.13 -9.11
N GLU A 231 -12.56 -24.87 -10.18
CA GLU A 231 -12.15 -26.26 -10.32
C GLU A 231 -10.64 -26.46 -10.09
N MET A 232 -9.83 -25.50 -10.55
CA MET A 232 -8.39 -25.54 -10.35
C MET A 232 -7.97 -25.48 -8.89
N LEU A 233 -8.65 -24.69 -8.05
CA LEU A 233 -8.38 -24.63 -6.61
C LEU A 233 -8.84 -25.92 -5.93
N VAL A 234 -10.01 -26.44 -6.29
CA VAL A 234 -10.52 -27.72 -5.77
C VAL A 234 -9.55 -28.86 -6.09
N ALA A 235 -9.06 -28.93 -7.34
CA ALA A 235 -8.09 -29.95 -7.76
C ALA A 235 -6.77 -29.82 -6.99
N LYS A 236 -6.23 -28.60 -6.88
CA LYS A 236 -5.00 -28.31 -6.14
C LYS A 236 -5.14 -28.68 -4.65
N TRP A 237 -6.17 -28.16 -3.97
CA TRP A 237 -6.37 -28.42 -2.54
C TRP A 237 -6.66 -29.91 -2.25
N THR A 238 -7.27 -30.64 -3.21
CA THR A 238 -7.44 -32.10 -3.12
C THR A 238 -6.09 -32.80 -3.17
N ALA A 239 -5.23 -32.44 -4.14
CA ALA A 239 -3.90 -33.01 -4.29
C ALA A 239 -3.00 -32.72 -3.06
N GLU A 240 -3.17 -31.58 -2.42
CA GLU A 240 -2.46 -31.17 -1.21
C GLU A 240 -3.09 -31.71 0.09
N GLY A 241 -4.25 -32.39 0.02
CA GLY A 241 -4.94 -32.97 1.17
C GLY A 241 -5.59 -31.95 2.10
N ARG A 242 -5.80 -30.70 1.66
CA ARG A 242 -6.35 -29.61 2.47
C ARG A 242 -7.77 -29.14 2.07
N LEU A 243 -8.38 -29.73 1.04
CA LEU A 243 -9.68 -29.28 0.52
C LEU A 243 -10.77 -29.18 1.59
N GLU A 244 -10.90 -30.21 2.44
CA GLU A 244 -11.96 -30.22 3.46
C GLU A 244 -11.71 -29.19 4.57
N ALA A 245 -10.45 -28.92 4.90
CA ALA A 245 -10.09 -27.86 5.84
C ALA A 245 -10.40 -26.46 5.28
N GLU A 246 -10.08 -26.23 4.01
CA GLU A 246 -10.41 -24.96 3.33
C GLU A 246 -11.92 -24.72 3.22
N LYS A 247 -12.69 -25.77 2.85
CA LYS A 247 -14.16 -25.69 2.83
C LYS A 247 -14.72 -25.37 4.21
N ALA A 248 -14.28 -26.08 5.25
CA ALA A 248 -14.73 -25.84 6.61
C ALA A 248 -14.42 -24.41 7.09
N SER A 249 -13.24 -23.89 6.72
CA SER A 249 -12.83 -22.50 7.01
C SER A 249 -13.72 -21.48 6.28
N LEU A 250 -14.06 -21.74 5.01
CA LEU A 250 -14.99 -20.92 4.22
C LEU A 250 -16.40 -20.96 4.83
N ASP A 251 -16.90 -22.16 5.20
CA ASP A 251 -18.22 -22.33 5.81
C ASP A 251 -18.32 -21.53 7.11
N ALA A 252 -17.31 -21.60 7.97
CA ALA A 252 -17.25 -20.84 9.21
C ALA A 252 -17.25 -19.32 8.96
N PHE A 253 -16.51 -18.83 7.94
CA PHE A 253 -16.50 -17.44 7.57
C PHE A 253 -17.88 -16.96 7.11
N PHE A 254 -18.50 -17.64 6.15
CA PHE A 254 -19.80 -17.26 5.61
C PHE A 254 -20.92 -17.40 6.64
N GLN A 255 -20.88 -18.40 7.51
CA GLN A 255 -21.81 -18.53 8.63
C GLN A 255 -21.68 -17.35 9.61
N ARG A 256 -20.46 -16.96 9.96
CA ARG A 256 -20.19 -15.87 10.89
C ARG A 256 -20.60 -14.51 10.33
N THR A 257 -20.31 -14.24 9.05
CA THR A 257 -20.52 -12.93 8.44
C THR A 257 -21.92 -12.75 7.87
N GLY A 258 -22.57 -13.83 7.45
CA GLY A 258 -23.82 -13.76 6.71
C GLY A 258 -23.69 -13.26 5.28
N HIS A 259 -22.46 -13.05 4.79
CA HIS A 259 -22.22 -12.63 3.40
C HIS A 259 -22.63 -13.72 2.41
N PRO A 260 -23.07 -13.34 1.19
CA PRO A 260 -23.25 -14.30 0.11
C PRO A 260 -21.90 -14.91 -0.30
N ARG A 261 -21.93 -16.13 -0.87
CA ARG A 261 -20.73 -16.77 -1.41
C ARG A 261 -20.33 -16.16 -2.77
N ALA A 262 -20.19 -14.83 -2.81
CA ALA A 262 -19.84 -14.06 -4.00
C ALA A 262 -18.32 -13.80 -4.08
N PRO A 263 -17.77 -13.55 -5.27
CA PRO A 263 -16.32 -13.51 -5.51
C PRO A 263 -15.54 -12.68 -4.49
N ARG A 264 -15.93 -11.40 -4.27
CA ARG A 264 -15.17 -10.50 -3.38
C ARG A 264 -15.00 -11.01 -1.96
N TYR A 265 -15.98 -11.74 -1.41
CA TYR A 265 -15.93 -12.23 -0.03
C TYR A 265 -14.98 -13.41 0.17
N TYR A 266 -14.72 -14.19 -0.89
CA TYR A 266 -13.65 -15.18 -0.87
C TYR A 266 -12.29 -14.50 -0.78
N PHE A 267 -12.04 -13.46 -1.60
CA PHE A 267 -10.78 -12.71 -1.54
C PHE A 267 -10.59 -12.01 -0.20
N ILE A 268 -11.64 -11.35 0.32
CA ILE A 268 -11.60 -10.73 1.65
C ILE A 268 -11.21 -11.77 2.71
N LYS A 269 -11.83 -12.95 2.69
CA LYS A 269 -11.49 -14.03 3.62
C LYS A 269 -10.04 -14.46 3.46
N TRP A 270 -9.63 -14.85 2.26
CA TRP A 270 -8.30 -15.39 2.02
C TRP A 270 -7.18 -14.38 2.37
N ILE A 271 -7.37 -13.12 2.06
CA ILE A 271 -6.40 -12.07 2.39
C ILE A 271 -6.36 -11.79 3.90
N THR A 272 -7.51 -11.78 4.59
CA THR A 272 -7.54 -11.52 6.03
C THR A 272 -7.12 -12.73 6.88
N ASP A 273 -7.13 -13.94 6.34
CA ASP A 273 -6.56 -15.10 7.04
C ASP A 273 -5.05 -14.95 7.29
N TRP A 274 -4.32 -14.30 6.40
CA TRP A 274 -2.90 -13.97 6.61
C TRP A 274 -2.70 -13.05 7.81
N VAL A 275 -3.59 -12.10 8.03
CA VAL A 275 -3.57 -11.24 9.23
C VAL A 275 -3.87 -12.06 10.48
N ARG A 276 -4.90 -12.90 10.42
CA ARG A 276 -5.34 -13.72 11.57
C ARG A 276 -4.30 -14.76 11.97
N GLU A 277 -3.57 -15.35 11.01
CA GLU A 277 -2.56 -16.39 11.27
C GLU A 277 -1.20 -15.77 11.68
N PHE A 278 -0.78 -14.65 11.07
CA PHE A 278 0.59 -14.16 11.20
C PHE A 278 0.72 -12.80 11.89
N GLY A 279 -0.35 -12.03 12.04
CA GLY A 279 -0.30 -10.70 12.66
C GLY A 279 0.30 -9.63 11.74
N ILE A 280 0.04 -9.73 10.43
CA ILE A 280 0.36 -8.67 9.47
C ILE A 280 -0.31 -7.37 9.90
N ASP A 281 0.42 -6.24 9.84
CA ASP A 281 0.02 -4.97 10.43
C ASP A 281 -0.78 -4.06 9.48
N GLY A 282 -0.77 -4.36 8.20
CA GLY A 282 -1.49 -3.55 7.22
C GLY A 282 -1.41 -4.06 5.80
N TYR A 283 -2.13 -3.36 4.91
CA TYR A 283 -2.12 -3.60 3.46
C TYR A 283 -1.67 -2.37 2.67
N ARG A 284 -0.99 -2.61 1.58
CA ARG A 284 -1.12 -1.78 0.39
C ARG A 284 -2.15 -2.45 -0.52
N ILE A 285 -3.22 -1.73 -0.86
CA ILE A 285 -4.22 -2.25 -1.79
C ILE A 285 -3.84 -1.87 -3.20
N ASP A 286 -3.58 -2.91 -3.99
CA ASP A 286 -3.29 -2.81 -5.43
C ASP A 286 -4.51 -2.34 -6.20
N THR A 287 -4.30 -1.52 -7.23
CA THR A 287 -5.34 -1.12 -8.19
C THR A 287 -6.65 -0.62 -7.54
N ALA A 288 -6.55 0.10 -6.41
CA ALA A 288 -7.70 0.49 -5.57
C ALA A 288 -8.81 1.28 -6.30
N LYS A 289 -8.51 1.89 -7.45
CA LYS A 289 -9.52 2.61 -8.25
C LYS A 289 -10.23 1.73 -9.29
N HIS A 290 -9.91 0.42 -9.35
CA HIS A 290 -10.39 -0.50 -10.37
C HIS A 290 -11.43 -1.49 -9.86
N PHE A 291 -11.91 -1.31 -8.65
CA PHE A 291 -13.05 -2.01 -8.06
C PHE A 291 -13.84 -1.05 -7.15
N GLU A 292 -15.02 -1.45 -6.72
CA GLU A 292 -15.90 -0.59 -5.91
C GLU A 292 -15.25 -0.26 -4.56
N GLU A 293 -15.29 1.00 -4.18
CA GLU A 293 -14.71 1.50 -2.93
C GLU A 293 -15.26 0.81 -1.67
N ASP A 294 -16.51 0.34 -1.70
CA ASP A 294 -17.14 -0.39 -0.58
C ASP A 294 -16.47 -1.73 -0.31
N VAL A 295 -15.86 -2.38 -1.32
CA VAL A 295 -15.11 -3.63 -1.15
C VAL A 295 -13.90 -3.40 -0.23
N ALA A 296 -13.23 -2.27 -0.36
CA ALA A 296 -12.12 -1.91 0.53
C ALA A 296 -12.59 -1.67 1.96
N LEU A 297 -13.78 -1.10 2.17
CA LEU A 297 -14.35 -0.91 3.49
C LEU A 297 -14.75 -2.25 4.14
N GLU A 298 -15.33 -3.16 3.36
CA GLU A 298 -15.62 -4.53 3.81
C GLU A 298 -14.33 -5.27 4.19
N LEU A 299 -13.27 -5.19 3.36
CA LEU A 299 -11.93 -5.73 3.67
C LEU A 299 -11.36 -5.12 4.96
N ARG A 300 -11.50 -3.79 5.15
CA ARG A 300 -11.03 -3.09 6.33
C ARG A 300 -11.65 -3.64 7.61
N HIS A 301 -12.96 -3.82 7.64
CA HIS A 301 -13.66 -4.35 8.80
C HIS A 301 -13.20 -5.77 9.16
N GLU A 302 -13.02 -6.64 8.16
CA GLU A 302 -12.50 -7.99 8.40
C GLU A 302 -11.02 -7.99 8.79
N ALA A 303 -10.19 -7.11 8.25
CA ALA A 303 -8.78 -6.99 8.62
C ALA A 303 -8.60 -6.49 10.06
N ASP A 304 -9.37 -5.47 10.48
CA ASP A 304 -9.36 -4.99 11.87
C ASP A 304 -9.76 -6.12 12.84
N ARG A 305 -10.79 -6.91 12.47
CA ARG A 305 -11.20 -8.07 13.24
C ARG A 305 -10.11 -9.14 13.28
N ALA A 306 -9.51 -9.47 12.13
CA ALA A 306 -8.45 -10.48 12.06
C ALA A 306 -7.24 -10.10 12.91
N LEU A 307 -6.84 -8.82 12.92
CA LEU A 307 -5.77 -8.31 13.77
C LEU A 307 -6.14 -8.37 15.26
N ALA A 308 -7.40 -8.06 15.61
CA ALA A 308 -7.89 -8.18 16.97
C ALA A 308 -7.88 -9.65 17.44
N ASP A 309 -8.31 -10.58 16.60
CA ASP A 309 -8.28 -12.03 16.88
C ASP A 309 -6.83 -12.49 17.09
N TRP A 310 -5.88 -12.07 16.21
CA TRP A 310 -4.47 -12.42 16.36
C TRP A 310 -3.88 -11.85 17.68
N ARG A 311 -4.16 -10.59 18.00
CA ARG A 311 -3.69 -9.96 19.24
C ARG A 311 -4.21 -10.68 20.49
N ALA A 312 -5.47 -11.11 20.45
CA ALA A 312 -6.07 -11.88 21.54
C ALA A 312 -5.42 -13.26 21.71
N ALA A 313 -5.06 -13.91 20.61
CA ALA A 313 -4.38 -15.22 20.61
C ALA A 313 -2.89 -15.13 20.98
N HIS A 314 -2.26 -13.94 20.80
CA HIS A 314 -0.83 -13.73 21.02
C HIS A 314 -0.56 -12.56 21.98
N PRO A 315 -0.95 -12.64 23.25
CA PRO A 315 -0.76 -11.55 24.21
C PRO A 315 0.72 -11.23 24.37
N GLY A 316 1.06 -9.94 24.22
CA GLY A 316 2.44 -9.45 24.36
C GLY A 316 3.27 -9.49 23.06
N LYS A 317 2.76 -10.03 21.95
CA LYS A 317 3.46 -9.97 20.63
C LYS A 317 3.10 -8.75 19.79
N ALA A 318 1.99 -8.06 20.08
CA ALA A 318 1.62 -6.84 19.37
C ALA A 318 2.64 -5.72 19.61
N LEU A 319 3.01 -4.99 18.56
CA LEU A 319 3.94 -3.87 18.65
C LEU A 319 3.38 -2.71 19.48
N ASP A 320 2.09 -2.45 19.34
CA ASP A 320 1.31 -1.42 20.05
C ASP A 320 -0.20 -1.61 19.83
N SER A 321 -0.99 -0.57 20.09
CA SER A 321 -2.44 -0.55 19.93
C SER A 321 -2.92 0.18 18.68
N LEU A 322 -2.03 0.55 17.74
CA LEU A 322 -2.46 1.18 16.50
C LEU A 322 -3.39 0.24 15.71
N PRO A 323 -4.42 0.78 15.04
CA PRO A 323 -5.31 -0.02 14.20
C PRO A 323 -4.54 -0.62 13.02
N PHE A 324 -5.17 -1.56 12.35
CA PHE A 324 -4.68 -2.07 11.07
C PHE A 324 -4.48 -0.91 10.09
N TYR A 325 -3.45 -0.97 9.26
CA TYR A 325 -3.14 0.10 8.32
C TYR A 325 -3.52 -0.25 6.89
N ILE A 326 -4.13 0.68 6.17
CA ILE A 326 -4.39 0.50 4.73
C ILE A 326 -3.93 1.73 3.95
N VAL A 327 -3.03 1.50 2.99
CA VAL A 327 -2.65 2.49 1.98
C VAL A 327 -3.13 2.05 0.60
N GLY A 328 -3.80 2.94 -0.13
CA GLY A 328 -4.37 2.61 -1.45
C GLY A 328 -3.52 3.11 -2.61
N GLU A 329 -3.40 2.26 -3.63
CA GLU A 329 -2.96 2.68 -4.95
C GLU A 329 -4.16 3.18 -5.77
N VAL A 330 -4.48 4.45 -5.60
CA VAL A 330 -5.41 5.15 -6.50
C VAL A 330 -4.57 5.83 -7.57
N TYR A 331 -4.25 5.11 -8.65
CA TYR A 331 -3.30 5.57 -9.67
C TYR A 331 -3.66 6.94 -10.21
N GLY A 332 -2.71 7.88 -10.14
CA GLY A 332 -2.88 9.28 -10.53
C GLY A 332 -3.42 10.18 -9.42
N TYR A 333 -3.65 9.67 -8.19
CA TYR A 333 -3.99 10.52 -7.05
C TYR A 333 -2.79 11.42 -6.69
N GLY A 334 -3.09 12.70 -6.47
CA GLY A 334 -2.14 13.69 -5.96
C GLY A 334 -2.71 14.42 -4.75
N LEU A 335 -1.84 14.84 -3.84
CA LEU A 335 -2.22 15.53 -2.61
C LEU A 335 -3.12 16.77 -2.88
N GLY A 336 -2.95 17.44 -4.01
CA GLY A 336 -3.76 18.58 -4.44
C GLY A 336 -5.24 18.26 -4.67
N ALA A 337 -5.59 17.01 -4.88
CA ALA A 337 -6.98 16.57 -5.03
C ALA A 337 -7.77 16.56 -3.70
N GLY A 338 -7.07 16.72 -2.55
CA GLY A 338 -7.68 16.60 -1.24
C GLY A 338 -8.15 15.16 -0.96
N ARG A 339 -9.34 15.00 -0.38
CA ARG A 339 -9.84 13.68 0.02
C ARG A 339 -10.43 12.84 -1.12
N SER A 340 -10.81 13.48 -2.24
CA SER A 340 -11.60 12.80 -3.27
C SER A 340 -10.82 12.63 -4.57
N TYR A 341 -10.91 11.43 -5.15
CA TYR A 341 -10.49 11.16 -6.52
C TYR A 341 -11.67 11.44 -7.48
N ASP A 342 -11.41 12.14 -8.59
CA ASP A 342 -12.43 12.56 -9.57
C ASP A 342 -12.39 11.63 -10.79
N PHE A 343 -13.47 10.87 -11.01
CA PHE A 343 -13.64 10.00 -12.18
C PHE A 343 -14.27 10.71 -13.38
N GLY A 344 -14.62 11.99 -13.22
CA GLY A 344 -15.29 12.79 -14.24
C GLY A 344 -16.81 12.85 -14.03
N ASP A 345 -17.45 11.72 -13.84
CA ASP A 345 -18.88 11.58 -13.55
C ASP A 345 -19.20 11.57 -12.04
N ARG A 346 -18.28 11.12 -11.22
CA ARG A 346 -18.39 11.11 -9.74
C ARG A 346 -17.04 11.29 -9.05
N LYS A 347 -17.11 11.67 -7.76
CA LYS A 347 -15.95 11.76 -6.86
C LYS A 347 -16.06 10.72 -5.76
N VAL A 348 -14.95 10.07 -5.45
CA VAL A 348 -14.86 9.05 -4.40
C VAL A 348 -13.89 9.52 -3.32
N ASP A 349 -14.37 9.59 -2.06
CA ASP A 349 -13.51 9.77 -0.88
C ASP A 349 -13.06 8.41 -0.36
N TYR A 350 -11.92 7.92 -0.84
CA TYR A 350 -11.37 6.63 -0.44
C TYR A 350 -11.06 6.55 1.07
N PHE A 351 -10.73 7.69 1.70
CA PHE A 351 -10.50 7.71 3.16
C PHE A 351 -11.76 7.37 3.95
N ALA A 352 -12.95 7.72 3.44
CA ALA A 352 -14.22 7.31 4.04
C ALA A 352 -14.50 5.81 3.84
N HIS A 353 -13.80 5.15 2.93
CA HIS A 353 -13.97 3.74 2.57
C HIS A 353 -12.81 2.85 3.05
N GLY A 354 -12.22 3.19 4.21
CA GLY A 354 -11.31 2.29 4.91
C GLY A 354 -9.82 2.55 4.71
N TYR A 355 -9.44 3.52 3.88
CA TYR A 355 -8.04 3.86 3.67
C TYR A 355 -7.54 4.87 4.70
N ASP A 356 -6.39 4.60 5.31
CA ASP A 356 -5.68 5.53 6.19
C ASP A 356 -4.81 6.50 5.39
N ALA A 357 -4.30 6.03 4.25
CA ALA A 357 -3.43 6.79 3.35
C ALA A 357 -3.69 6.47 1.88
N LEU A 358 -3.32 7.41 1.01
CA LEU A 358 -3.20 7.16 -0.44
C LEU A 358 -1.78 7.45 -0.89
N ILE A 359 -1.31 6.69 -1.90
CA ILE A 359 -0.02 6.93 -2.57
C ILE A 359 -0.12 8.24 -3.36
N ASN A 360 0.83 9.16 -3.12
CA ASN A 360 0.89 10.48 -3.76
C ASN A 360 1.74 10.42 -5.04
N PHE A 361 1.10 10.24 -6.18
CA PHE A 361 1.75 10.14 -7.49
C PHE A 361 2.37 11.45 -7.98
N ASP A 362 1.95 12.59 -7.42
CA ASP A 362 2.45 13.90 -7.80
C ASP A 362 3.81 14.23 -7.18
N PHE A 363 4.16 13.63 -6.03
CA PHE A 363 5.34 14.02 -5.26
C PHE A 363 6.62 14.03 -6.10
N LYS A 364 6.89 12.98 -6.86
CA LYS A 364 8.09 12.84 -7.69
C LYS A 364 8.25 13.94 -8.76
N TRP A 365 7.13 14.50 -9.22
CA TRP A 365 7.14 15.61 -10.15
C TRP A 365 7.31 16.94 -9.42
N GLN A 366 6.56 17.14 -8.35
CA GLN A 366 6.55 18.35 -7.55
C GLN A 366 7.85 18.56 -6.75
N ALA A 367 8.58 17.48 -6.42
CA ALA A 367 9.89 17.55 -5.78
C ALA A 367 11.00 18.10 -6.71
N ARG A 368 10.69 18.38 -7.97
CA ARG A 368 11.59 19.11 -8.90
C ARG A 368 11.49 20.62 -8.74
N ASP A 369 10.43 21.12 -8.12
CA ASP A 369 10.19 22.54 -7.87
C ASP A 369 10.87 23.02 -6.59
N SER A 370 10.61 24.29 -6.21
CA SER A 370 11.06 24.85 -4.92
C SER A 370 10.54 24.07 -3.74
N LEU A 371 11.40 23.44 -2.95
CA LEU A 371 11.05 22.62 -1.80
C LEU A 371 10.32 23.42 -0.71
N GLY A 372 10.72 24.67 -0.43
CA GLY A 372 10.12 25.50 0.60
C GLY A 372 8.61 25.64 0.42
N ALA A 373 8.18 26.11 -0.76
CA ALA A 373 6.76 26.26 -1.06
C ALA A 373 6.00 24.92 -1.07
N ARG A 374 6.61 23.85 -1.60
CA ARG A 374 5.98 22.51 -1.62
C ARG A 374 5.81 21.92 -0.24
N TYR A 375 6.83 21.99 0.60
CA TYR A 375 6.76 21.50 1.97
C TYR A 375 5.75 22.29 2.80
N ALA A 376 5.68 23.62 2.64
CA ALA A 376 4.68 24.45 3.30
C ALA A 376 3.25 24.04 2.89
N ALA A 377 3.00 23.85 1.59
CA ALA A 377 1.70 23.44 1.07
C ALA A 377 1.30 22.04 1.56
N TYR A 378 2.22 21.08 1.53
CA TYR A 378 1.99 19.71 2.01
C TYR A 378 1.67 19.68 3.51
N ALA A 379 2.52 20.33 4.33
CA ALA A 379 2.29 20.40 5.76
C ALA A 379 0.94 21.07 6.09
N ALA A 380 0.61 22.18 5.43
CA ALA A 380 -0.67 22.86 5.63
C ALA A 380 -1.86 21.94 5.29
N SER A 381 -1.78 21.20 4.17
CA SER A 381 -2.84 20.25 3.78
C SER A 381 -3.07 19.16 4.82
N LEU A 382 -1.99 18.63 5.42
CA LEU A 382 -2.03 17.52 6.38
C LEU A 382 -2.33 17.96 7.82
N THR A 383 -1.99 19.20 8.22
CA THR A 383 -2.12 19.63 9.62
C THR A 383 -3.36 20.48 9.89
N SER A 384 -3.85 21.22 8.89
CA SER A 384 -4.98 22.16 9.05
C SER A 384 -5.88 22.26 7.82
N GLY A 385 -5.52 21.58 6.73
CA GLY A 385 -6.21 21.61 5.45
C GLY A 385 -7.10 20.38 5.21
N PRO A 386 -7.42 20.09 3.93
CA PRO A 386 -8.39 19.07 3.55
C PRO A 386 -7.97 17.63 3.90
N LEU A 387 -6.68 17.37 4.12
CA LEU A 387 -6.15 16.06 4.51
C LEU A 387 -5.84 15.95 6.01
N GLN A 388 -6.33 16.90 6.83
CA GLN A 388 -6.20 16.77 8.28
C GLN A 388 -6.88 15.48 8.77
N GLY A 389 -6.15 14.68 9.55
CA GLY A 389 -6.67 13.42 10.12
C GLY A 389 -6.52 12.20 9.23
N VAL A 390 -5.87 12.31 8.06
CA VAL A 390 -5.49 11.18 7.20
C VAL A 390 -4.00 11.27 6.85
N ALA A 391 -3.47 10.26 6.18
CA ALA A 391 -2.07 10.24 5.75
C ALA A 391 -1.94 10.21 4.22
N VAL A 392 -0.76 10.53 3.74
CA VAL A 392 -0.34 10.30 2.35
C VAL A 392 1.01 9.62 2.33
N LEU A 393 1.29 8.83 1.30
CA LEU A 393 2.55 8.14 1.12
C LEU A 393 3.28 8.72 -0.10
N ASN A 394 4.35 9.48 0.14
CA ASN A 394 5.17 10.06 -0.92
C ASN A 394 6.22 9.06 -1.39
N TYR A 395 6.54 9.08 -2.69
CA TYR A 395 7.60 8.27 -3.28
C TYR A 395 8.36 9.03 -4.37
N VAL A 396 9.56 8.57 -4.69
CA VAL A 396 10.43 9.14 -5.74
C VAL A 396 10.69 8.17 -6.87
N SER A 397 10.55 6.87 -6.62
CA SER A 397 10.57 5.79 -7.59
C SER A 397 9.69 4.63 -7.12
N SER A 398 9.24 3.79 -8.05
CA SER A 398 8.35 2.66 -7.81
C SER A 398 8.62 1.56 -8.84
N HIS A 399 8.01 0.41 -8.67
CA HIS A 399 8.13 -0.74 -9.56
C HIS A 399 7.35 -0.60 -10.89
N ASP A 400 6.33 0.28 -10.93
CA ASP A 400 5.44 0.48 -12.08
C ASP A 400 5.62 1.83 -12.78
N ASP A 401 6.31 2.75 -12.14
CA ASP A 401 6.36 4.13 -12.59
C ASP A 401 7.62 4.43 -13.39
N GLY A 402 7.49 4.48 -14.70
CA GLY A 402 8.58 4.78 -15.65
C GLY A 402 9.17 6.19 -15.57
N GLY A 403 8.61 7.08 -14.71
CA GLY A 403 9.06 8.47 -14.54
C GLY A 403 9.61 8.81 -13.14
N PRO A 404 10.59 8.04 -12.60
CA PRO A 404 11.19 8.34 -11.29
C PRO A 404 11.79 9.75 -11.26
N LEU A 405 11.91 10.32 -10.05
CA LEU A 405 12.50 11.64 -9.84
C LEU A 405 13.94 11.72 -10.37
N ASP A 406 14.74 10.70 -10.08
CA ASP A 406 16.16 10.56 -10.47
C ASP A 406 16.39 9.20 -11.17
N LYS A 407 15.85 9.10 -12.41
CA LYS A 407 15.92 7.86 -13.19
C LYS A 407 17.36 7.42 -13.48
N ASP A 408 18.25 8.38 -13.76
CA ASP A 408 19.62 8.13 -14.15
C ASP A 408 20.59 8.13 -12.95
N ARG A 409 20.05 8.24 -11.73
CA ARG A 409 20.81 8.27 -10.48
C ARG A 409 21.89 9.35 -10.46
N THR A 410 21.59 10.53 -11.03
CA THR A 410 22.52 11.66 -11.08
C THR A 410 22.61 12.39 -9.75
N ASP A 411 21.49 12.45 -8.99
CA ASP A 411 21.38 13.14 -7.70
C ASP A 411 20.70 12.26 -6.61
N PRO A 412 21.27 11.10 -6.25
CA PRO A 412 20.65 10.22 -5.27
C PRO A 412 20.68 10.77 -3.83
N LEU A 413 21.61 11.70 -3.52
CA LEU A 413 21.65 12.38 -2.22
C LEU A 413 20.52 13.40 -2.13
N GLY A 414 20.36 14.27 -3.12
CA GLY A 414 19.26 15.23 -3.18
C GLY A 414 17.91 14.55 -3.23
N THR A 415 17.79 13.41 -3.93
CA THR A 415 16.58 12.59 -3.97
C THR A 415 16.18 12.09 -2.58
N GLY A 416 17.13 11.56 -1.79
CA GLY A 416 16.91 11.17 -0.40
C GLY A 416 16.51 12.33 0.49
N THR A 417 17.20 13.48 0.34
CA THR A 417 16.87 14.71 1.08
C THR A 417 15.43 15.15 0.81
N LYS A 418 15.03 15.18 -0.46
CA LYS A 418 13.68 15.59 -0.88
C LYS A 418 12.59 14.68 -0.32
N LEU A 419 12.81 13.36 -0.34
CA LEU A 419 11.83 12.40 0.15
C LEU A 419 11.75 12.36 1.68
N LEU A 420 12.88 12.13 2.35
CA LEU A 420 12.90 11.84 3.78
C LEU A 420 12.67 13.08 4.66
N LEU A 421 12.80 14.27 4.11
CA LEU A 421 12.44 15.52 4.80
C LEU A 421 11.08 16.08 4.39
N ALA A 422 10.30 15.37 3.55
CA ALA A 422 8.96 15.78 3.16
C ALA A 422 7.92 15.60 4.27
N PRO A 423 6.89 16.46 4.35
CA PRO A 423 5.67 16.18 5.10
C PRO A 423 4.90 15.03 4.46
N GLY A 424 4.24 14.20 5.30
CA GLY A 424 3.61 12.95 4.88
C GLY A 424 4.55 11.75 5.01
N GLY A 425 4.04 10.52 4.93
CA GLY A 425 4.81 9.28 4.92
C GLY A 425 5.80 9.22 3.77
N ALA A 426 6.91 8.52 3.95
CA ALA A 426 7.96 8.37 2.95
C ALA A 426 8.13 6.90 2.55
N GLN A 427 8.03 6.60 1.24
CA GLN A 427 8.30 5.28 0.68
C GLN A 427 9.71 5.25 0.09
N ILE A 428 10.58 4.43 0.65
CA ILE A 428 11.85 4.05 0.04
C ILE A 428 11.59 2.84 -0.85
N TYR A 429 11.80 2.98 -2.15
CA TYR A 429 11.80 1.84 -3.07
C TYR A 429 13.16 1.18 -3.07
N TYR A 430 13.21 -0.15 -2.91
CA TYR A 430 14.49 -0.86 -2.72
C TYR A 430 15.55 -0.46 -3.75
N GLY A 431 16.71 -0.09 -3.23
CA GLY A 431 17.85 0.37 -4.00
C GLY A 431 17.88 1.87 -4.30
N ASP A 432 16.90 2.68 -3.89
CA ASP A 432 17.00 4.14 -3.94
C ASP A 432 18.16 4.62 -3.06
N GLU A 433 18.27 4.03 -1.87
CA GLU A 433 19.29 4.30 -0.85
C GLU A 433 20.70 3.81 -1.24
N THR A 434 20.82 3.07 -2.33
CA THR A 434 22.11 2.58 -2.87
C THR A 434 22.39 3.06 -4.29
N ALA A 435 21.54 3.92 -4.81
CA ALA A 435 21.55 4.38 -6.21
C ALA A 435 21.51 3.21 -7.22
N ARG A 436 20.71 2.16 -6.93
CA ARG A 436 20.50 1.04 -7.86
C ARG A 436 20.01 1.57 -9.22
N PRO A 437 20.63 1.17 -10.33
CA PRO A 437 20.23 1.62 -11.66
C PRO A 437 18.77 1.31 -11.97
N LEU A 438 18.05 2.27 -12.58
CA LEU A 438 16.67 2.13 -13.07
C LEU A 438 16.59 2.15 -14.61
N THR A 439 17.72 2.10 -15.28
CA THR A 439 17.85 1.91 -16.72
C THR A 439 18.89 0.85 -16.96
N ILE A 440 18.45 -0.29 -17.51
CA ILE A 440 19.28 -1.49 -17.63
C ILE A 440 19.35 -1.89 -19.12
N PRO A 441 20.54 -2.00 -19.71
CA PRO A 441 20.68 -2.48 -21.08
C PRO A 441 20.01 -3.83 -21.30
N GLY A 442 19.13 -3.93 -22.29
CA GLY A 442 18.41 -5.17 -22.65
C GLY A 442 17.17 -5.47 -21.79
N ALA A 443 16.84 -4.66 -20.79
CA ALA A 443 15.54 -4.70 -20.12
C ALA A 443 14.55 -3.76 -20.80
N ASN A 444 13.28 -4.19 -20.93
CA ASN A 444 12.22 -3.41 -21.56
C ASN A 444 11.11 -3.06 -20.56
N GLY A 445 10.53 -1.86 -20.72
CA GLY A 445 9.41 -1.41 -19.89
C GLY A 445 9.79 -1.36 -18.39
N ASP A 446 8.89 -1.83 -17.55
CA ASP A 446 8.99 -1.91 -16.10
C ASP A 446 10.10 -2.84 -15.57
N ALA A 447 10.57 -3.80 -16.38
CA ALA A 447 11.71 -4.64 -16.02
C ALA A 447 12.98 -3.83 -15.66
N ASN A 448 13.11 -2.61 -16.23
CA ASN A 448 14.17 -1.67 -15.86
C ASN A 448 14.13 -1.27 -14.37
N LEU A 449 12.92 -1.14 -13.83
CA LEU A 449 12.70 -0.74 -12.44
C LEU A 449 12.86 -1.91 -11.45
N ARG A 450 12.83 -3.16 -11.97
CA ARG A 450 12.71 -4.41 -11.20
C ARG A 450 13.97 -5.28 -11.23
N SER A 451 15.16 -4.68 -11.46
CA SER A 451 16.42 -5.41 -11.37
C SER A 451 16.71 -5.87 -9.93
N PRO A 452 17.48 -6.95 -9.72
CA PRO A 452 17.91 -7.35 -8.37
C PRO A 452 18.62 -6.22 -7.61
N MET A 453 18.55 -6.28 -6.28
CA MET A 453 19.23 -5.35 -5.39
C MET A 453 20.75 -5.38 -5.62
N ASN A 454 21.38 -4.21 -5.67
CA ASN A 454 22.80 -4.05 -5.98
C ASN A 454 23.73 -4.21 -4.76
N TRP A 455 23.57 -5.32 -3.99
CA TRP A 455 24.36 -5.61 -2.81
C TRP A 455 25.89 -5.56 -3.03
N ASN A 456 26.33 -5.97 -4.22
CA ASN A 456 27.74 -5.97 -4.58
C ASN A 456 28.35 -4.56 -4.63
N ASP A 457 27.55 -3.56 -4.98
CA ASP A 457 28.02 -2.16 -5.03
C ASP A 457 28.29 -1.61 -3.63
N LEU A 458 27.59 -2.12 -2.61
CA LEU A 458 27.87 -1.78 -1.21
C LEU A 458 29.21 -2.34 -0.73
N ALA A 459 29.60 -3.52 -1.21
CA ALA A 459 30.85 -4.17 -0.81
C ALA A 459 32.06 -3.65 -1.58
N ARG A 460 31.89 -3.23 -2.84
CA ARG A 460 32.99 -2.95 -3.77
C ARG A 460 32.93 -1.55 -4.40
N GLY A 461 31.78 -0.89 -4.33
CA GLY A 461 31.55 0.42 -4.96
C GLY A 461 31.96 1.58 -4.05
N ALA A 462 32.45 2.66 -4.63
CA ALA A 462 32.76 3.88 -3.88
C ALA A 462 31.51 4.74 -3.62
N ARG A 463 30.52 4.69 -4.50
CA ARG A 463 29.35 5.57 -4.47
C ARG A 463 28.20 5.06 -3.59
N ALA A 464 27.80 3.80 -3.75
CA ALA A 464 26.66 3.24 -3.03
C ALA A 464 26.78 3.34 -1.50
N PRO A 465 27.95 3.09 -0.86
CA PRO A 465 28.11 3.31 0.57
C PRO A 465 27.91 4.77 1.01
N VAL A 466 28.32 5.75 0.19
CA VAL A 466 28.14 7.18 0.49
C VAL A 466 26.66 7.55 0.42
N VAL A 467 25.96 7.08 -0.60
CA VAL A 467 24.51 7.29 -0.75
C VAL A 467 23.78 6.66 0.43
N LEU A 468 24.06 5.40 0.74
CA LEU A 468 23.43 4.70 1.86
C LEU A 468 23.67 5.41 3.20
N ALA A 469 24.90 5.90 3.45
CA ALA A 469 25.20 6.65 4.68
C ALA A 469 24.37 7.94 4.81
N HIS A 470 24.14 8.62 3.69
CA HIS A 470 23.28 9.81 3.65
C HIS A 470 21.81 9.47 3.97
N TRP A 471 21.24 8.47 3.27
CA TRP A 471 19.87 8.03 3.48
C TRP A 471 19.64 7.54 4.92
N ARG A 472 20.61 6.83 5.51
CA ARG A 472 20.56 6.40 6.92
C ARG A 472 20.46 7.58 7.88
N LYS A 473 21.28 8.61 7.70
CA LYS A 473 21.23 9.81 8.56
C LYS A 473 19.88 10.50 8.50
N LEU A 474 19.32 10.66 7.30
CA LEU A 474 18.01 11.28 7.09
C LEU A 474 16.87 10.40 7.66
N GLY A 475 16.91 9.10 7.40
CA GLY A 475 15.89 8.17 7.89
C GLY A 475 15.89 8.06 9.41
N MET A 476 17.08 7.98 10.04
CA MET A 476 17.22 8.00 11.50
C MET A 476 16.73 9.32 12.12
N PHE A 477 17.01 10.45 11.49
CA PHE A 477 16.51 11.74 11.92
C PHE A 477 14.98 11.79 11.84
N ARG A 478 14.39 11.34 10.72
CA ARG A 478 12.95 11.27 10.55
C ARG A 478 12.29 10.35 11.57
N LYS A 479 12.87 9.18 11.87
CA LYS A 479 12.37 8.23 12.88
C LYS A 479 12.41 8.80 14.29
N ALA A 480 13.47 9.53 14.62
CA ALA A 480 13.62 10.17 15.93
C ALA A 480 12.69 11.38 16.12
N HIS A 481 12.30 12.02 15.02
CA HIS A 481 11.55 13.28 15.04
C HIS A 481 10.27 13.20 14.18
N PRO A 482 9.14 12.74 14.74
CA PRO A 482 7.84 12.70 14.04
C PRO A 482 7.41 14.05 13.46
N ALA A 483 7.88 15.17 14.03
CA ALA A 483 7.65 16.50 13.49
C ALA A 483 8.10 16.65 12.03
N VAL A 484 9.10 15.89 11.56
CA VAL A 484 9.58 15.93 10.17
C VAL A 484 8.45 15.58 9.18
N GLY A 485 7.65 14.57 9.46
CA GLY A 485 6.57 14.12 8.59
C GLY A 485 5.20 14.68 8.93
N ALA A 486 4.88 14.83 10.21
CA ALA A 486 3.55 15.17 10.71
C ALA A 486 3.43 16.56 11.36
N GLY A 487 4.51 17.34 11.43
CA GLY A 487 4.55 18.62 12.11
C GLY A 487 4.08 19.82 11.30
N ALA A 488 3.60 20.84 11.98
CA ALA A 488 3.31 22.14 11.38
C ALA A 488 4.61 22.77 10.85
N HIS A 489 4.57 23.30 9.64
CA HIS A 489 5.72 23.86 8.92
C HIS A 489 5.80 25.38 9.09
N ARG A 490 7.03 25.87 9.28
CA ARG A 490 7.32 27.30 9.29
C ARG A 490 8.64 27.57 8.57
N GLU A 491 8.61 28.31 7.47
CA GLU A 491 9.81 28.82 6.83
C GLU A 491 10.46 29.90 7.70
N LEU A 492 11.76 29.78 7.93
CA LEU A 492 12.57 30.72 8.72
C LEU A 492 13.45 31.57 7.82
N GLN A 493 13.83 31.04 6.66
CA GLN A 493 14.66 31.72 5.65
C GLN A 493 14.44 31.04 4.31
N ALA A 494 14.29 31.83 3.26
CA ALA A 494 14.01 31.30 1.91
C ALA A 494 15.27 30.86 1.14
N ALA A 495 16.42 31.54 1.35
CA ALA A 495 17.68 31.24 0.64
C ALA A 495 18.90 31.58 1.52
N PRO A 496 19.77 30.61 1.87
CA PRO A 496 19.51 29.16 1.76
C PRO A 496 18.25 28.76 2.53
N LEU A 497 17.56 27.70 2.09
CA LEU A 497 16.28 27.29 2.68
C LEU A 497 16.48 26.82 4.14
N VAL A 498 15.82 27.51 5.07
CA VAL A 498 15.74 27.08 6.49
C VAL A 498 14.28 27.05 6.90
N PHE A 499 13.85 25.92 7.45
CA PHE A 499 12.51 25.77 7.98
C PHE A 499 12.51 25.01 9.31
N ALA A 500 11.48 25.24 10.08
CA ALA A 500 11.18 24.47 11.28
C ALA A 500 9.93 23.63 11.09
N ARG A 501 9.85 22.51 11.82
CA ARG A 501 8.61 21.75 12.03
C ARG A 501 8.41 21.44 13.49
N THR A 502 7.15 21.54 13.91
CA THR A 502 6.77 21.35 15.33
C THR A 502 5.57 20.41 15.40
N LEU A 503 5.68 19.38 16.22
CA LEU A 503 4.61 18.46 16.58
C LEU A 503 4.66 18.24 18.09
N ASP A 504 3.65 18.73 18.81
CA ASP A 504 3.63 18.70 20.26
C ASP A 504 4.94 19.30 20.87
N SER A 505 5.73 18.52 21.59
CA SER A 505 7.04 18.94 22.13
C SER A 505 8.22 18.72 21.18
N ASP A 506 8.02 18.00 20.08
CA ASP A 506 9.07 17.74 19.09
C ASP A 506 9.22 18.93 18.14
N THR A 507 10.40 19.53 18.10
CA THR A 507 10.72 20.68 17.24
C THR A 507 12.06 20.45 16.56
N VAL A 508 12.06 20.54 15.24
CA VAL A 508 13.25 20.40 14.41
C VAL A 508 13.48 21.63 13.54
N ILE A 509 14.74 21.92 13.22
CA ILE A 509 15.12 22.90 12.21
C ILE A 509 15.96 22.21 11.16
N VAL A 510 15.60 22.41 9.92
CA VAL A 510 16.30 21.90 8.74
C VAL A 510 16.83 23.08 7.92
N ALA A 511 18.10 23.03 7.58
CA ALA A 511 18.73 24.01 6.67
C ALA A 511 19.38 23.28 5.51
N LEU A 512 19.06 23.69 4.28
CA LEU A 512 19.46 23.06 3.03
C LEU A 512 20.28 24.04 2.20
N ASP A 513 21.08 23.50 1.25
CA ASP A 513 21.85 24.25 0.27
C ASP A 513 22.81 25.27 0.92
N LEU A 514 23.44 24.86 2.01
CA LEU A 514 24.39 25.68 2.76
C LEU A 514 25.79 25.61 2.13
N GLU A 515 26.51 26.72 2.15
CA GLU A 515 27.93 26.70 1.83
C GLU A 515 28.75 26.00 2.91
N PRO A 516 29.83 25.25 2.59
CA PRO A 516 30.75 24.70 3.56
C PRO A 516 31.35 25.75 4.51
N GLY A 517 31.62 25.42 5.78
CA GLY A 517 32.27 26.32 6.74
C GLY A 517 31.38 26.76 7.90
N ALA A 518 31.60 27.98 8.41
CA ALA A 518 30.83 28.54 9.50
C ALA A 518 29.41 28.92 9.08
N LYS A 519 28.43 28.61 9.92
CA LYS A 519 27.00 28.81 9.68
C LYS A 519 26.33 29.43 10.89
N ALA A 520 25.35 30.28 10.64
CA ALA A 520 24.49 30.89 11.66
C ALA A 520 23.04 30.65 11.27
N ILE A 521 22.49 29.52 11.71
CA ILE A 521 21.14 29.04 11.36
C ILE A 521 20.10 29.76 12.22
N PRO A 522 19.12 30.48 11.67
CA PRO A 522 18.06 31.12 12.44
C PRO A 522 17.18 30.06 13.11
N VAL A 523 16.86 30.26 14.41
CA VAL A 523 15.97 29.33 15.14
C VAL A 523 14.56 29.91 15.34
N GLY A 524 14.29 31.11 14.82
CA GLY A 524 12.95 31.71 14.75
C GLY A 524 12.23 31.89 16.08
N GLY A 525 12.96 31.98 17.20
CA GLY A 525 12.37 32.07 18.54
C GLY A 525 11.81 30.77 19.10
N LEU A 526 12.02 29.64 18.40
CA LEU A 526 11.55 28.31 18.83
C LEU A 526 12.42 27.74 19.96
N PHE A 527 13.67 28.15 20.05
CA PHE A 527 14.60 27.75 21.06
C PHE A 527 15.17 29.01 21.75
N PRO A 528 15.06 29.15 23.08
CA PRO A 528 15.69 30.24 23.84
C PRO A 528 17.22 30.23 23.71
N ASP A 529 17.83 31.41 23.89
CA ASP A 529 19.29 31.51 23.97
C ASP A 529 19.83 30.63 25.12
N GLY A 530 20.95 29.96 24.86
CA GLY A 530 21.56 29.00 25.74
C GLY A 530 21.08 27.54 25.51
N THR A 531 19.99 27.32 24.77
CA THR A 531 19.51 25.97 24.46
C THR A 531 20.60 25.21 23.67
N ALA A 532 20.92 23.99 24.11
CA ALA A 532 21.80 23.09 23.38
C ALA A 532 21.03 22.41 22.24
N LEU A 533 21.61 22.43 21.07
CA LEU A 533 21.11 21.73 19.87
C LEU A 533 22.18 20.81 19.30
N VAL A 534 21.76 19.72 18.71
CA VAL A 534 22.63 18.79 17.99
C VAL A 534 22.26 18.83 16.51
N ASP A 535 23.27 18.97 15.66
CA ASP A 535 23.12 18.67 14.23
C ASP A 535 23.20 17.14 14.05
N ALA A 536 22.05 16.50 13.88
CA ALA A 536 21.95 15.05 13.72
C ALA A 536 22.68 14.52 12.47
N TYR A 537 22.94 15.39 11.48
CA TYR A 537 23.64 14.99 10.27
C TYR A 537 25.16 14.80 10.50
N THR A 538 25.77 15.63 11.33
CA THR A 538 27.22 15.60 11.61
C THR A 538 27.58 15.21 13.05
N GLY A 539 26.63 15.23 13.97
CA GLY A 539 26.85 15.04 15.40
C GLY A 539 27.38 16.29 16.11
N THR A 540 27.46 17.44 15.41
CA THR A 540 28.00 18.67 16.00
C THR A 540 27.02 19.26 17.00
N VAL A 541 27.50 19.53 18.21
CA VAL A 541 26.72 20.21 19.27
C VAL A 541 26.94 21.72 19.19
N THR A 542 25.86 22.50 19.29
CA THR A 542 25.90 23.96 19.30
C THR A 542 24.95 24.50 20.38
N LYS A 543 25.03 25.80 20.64
CA LYS A 543 24.09 26.52 21.51
C LYS A 543 23.46 27.67 20.76
N VAL A 544 22.21 27.95 21.08
CA VAL A 544 21.51 29.13 20.55
C VAL A 544 22.10 30.40 21.19
N GLN A 545 22.45 31.38 20.36
CA GLN A 545 22.96 32.69 20.75
C GLN A 545 22.38 33.76 19.81
N GLY A 546 21.72 34.76 20.39
CA GLY A 546 21.08 35.84 19.61
C GLY A 546 20.06 35.32 18.61
N GLY A 547 19.28 34.28 18.97
CA GLY A 547 18.27 33.67 18.12
C GLY A 547 18.81 32.82 16.95
N LYS A 548 20.10 32.42 17.01
CA LYS A 548 20.76 31.60 15.98
C LYS A 548 21.53 30.44 16.59
N ALA A 549 21.57 29.31 15.91
CA ALA A 549 22.51 28.21 16.16
C ALA A 549 23.77 28.43 15.31
N VAL A 550 24.94 28.54 15.98
CA VAL A 550 26.21 28.78 15.29
C VAL A 550 27.07 27.53 15.31
N LEU A 551 27.46 27.02 14.14
CA LEU A 551 28.28 25.82 14.02
C LEU A 551 29.19 25.90 12.77
N THR A 552 30.26 25.12 12.78
CA THR A 552 31.14 24.97 11.62
C THR A 552 31.09 23.54 11.11
N THR A 553 30.71 23.35 9.86
CA THR A 553 30.61 22.02 9.24
C THR A 553 30.87 22.12 7.74
N PRO A 554 31.52 21.08 7.13
CA PRO A 554 31.64 21.00 5.66
C PRO A 554 30.32 20.58 4.98
N ALA A 555 29.32 20.13 5.74
CA ALA A 555 28.05 19.68 5.17
C ALA A 555 27.24 20.84 4.63
N THR A 556 26.53 20.59 3.53
CA THR A 556 25.58 21.52 2.90
C THR A 556 24.17 21.40 3.46
N LEU A 557 23.96 20.50 4.41
CA LEU A 557 22.73 20.18 5.11
C LEU A 557 22.98 20.19 6.62
N VAL A 558 22.05 20.77 7.38
CA VAL A 558 22.06 20.78 8.87
C VAL A 558 20.67 20.37 9.37
N LEU A 559 20.65 19.47 10.35
CA LEU A 559 19.45 18.90 10.97
C LEU A 559 19.49 19.13 12.48
N LEU A 560 18.89 20.22 12.96
CA LEU A 560 18.96 20.59 14.37
C LEU A 560 17.75 20.10 15.16
N ALA A 561 18.03 19.50 16.31
CA ALA A 561 17.06 19.18 17.34
C ALA A 561 17.71 19.30 18.74
N THR A 562 16.92 19.23 19.81
CA THR A 562 17.45 19.05 21.17
C THR A 562 18.09 17.67 21.31
N PRO A 563 19.13 17.49 22.15
CA PRO A 563 19.78 16.22 22.42
C PRO A 563 18.84 15.11 22.87
#